data_6e61ad06db898eb7c1425700f9bec92f
#
_entry.id   6e61ad06db898eb7c1425700f9bec92f
#
_cell.length_a   1.000
_cell.length_b   1.000
_cell.length_c   1.000
_cell.angle_alpha   90.00
_cell.angle_beta   90.00
_cell.angle_gamma   90.00
#
_symmetry.space_group_name_H-M   'P 1'
#
loop_
_entity.id
_entity.type
_entity.pdbx_description
1 polymer ?
#
loop_
_entity_poly.entity_id
_entity_poly.type
_entity_poly.pdbx_seq_one_letter_code
_entity_poly.pdbx_strand_id
1 'polypeptide(L)'
;MRIYAFADEASPAIDGQIAAMRRNGLNGLEIRGVDGENVSTISLKKAKEVRRKLDDAGLCIWSIGSPIGKIDIETGDFAAHLEQLRHTLEVAQVLGAKRLRMFSFYIPVGKDPADYRNRVIDQVGEMLRVGEGSGVLFCHENEKGIYGDIASRCLDLHKAFPQMRGVFDPANYVQCGQETWSAWEELNPYIDYLHIKDALADGSVVPAGKGLGNVKRILDAYRAQGGEDVTVEPHLQVFEGLKDLEQDGNTNHVGGYRYPSSDAAFDAACNALKELL
;
A
#
# COMPACT_ATOMS: atom_id res chain seq x y z
N MET A 1 13.10 14.13 2.15
CA MET A 1 12.11 13.07 1.90
C MET A 1 12.78 11.72 2.07
N ARG A 2 12.21 10.84 2.89
CA ARG A 2 12.65 9.44 3.02
C ARG A 2 11.84 8.62 2.01
N ILE A 3 12.54 7.75 1.28
CA ILE A 3 11.91 6.98 0.20
C ILE A 3 11.99 5.51 0.56
N TYR A 4 10.84 4.87 0.60
CA TYR A 4 10.66 3.43 0.78
C TYR A 4 10.09 2.82 -0.49
N ALA A 5 10.02 1.50 -0.58
CA ALA A 5 9.43 0.84 -1.75
C ALA A 5 8.87 -0.55 -1.44
N PHE A 6 7.97 -1.01 -2.30
CA PHE A 6 7.60 -2.41 -2.47
C PHE A 6 8.65 -3.10 -3.34
N ALA A 7 9.75 -3.52 -2.70
CA ALA A 7 10.91 -4.07 -3.41
C ALA A 7 10.71 -5.50 -3.93
N ASP A 8 9.63 -6.18 -3.54
CA ASP A 8 9.20 -7.46 -4.10
C ASP A 8 8.86 -7.36 -5.60
N GLU A 9 8.59 -6.15 -6.10
CA GLU A 9 8.42 -5.89 -7.53
C GLU A 9 9.73 -5.89 -8.31
N ALA A 10 10.87 -5.66 -7.67
CA ALA A 10 12.19 -5.84 -8.29
C ALA A 10 12.62 -7.31 -8.24
N SER A 11 12.38 -7.99 -7.12
CA SER A 11 12.78 -9.38 -6.92
C SER A 11 11.92 -10.05 -5.84
N PRO A 12 11.46 -11.29 -6.03
CA PRO A 12 10.79 -12.05 -4.97
C PRO A 12 11.74 -12.37 -3.80
N ALA A 13 13.04 -12.54 -4.07
CA ALA A 13 14.04 -12.90 -3.07
C ALA A 13 14.51 -11.69 -2.26
N ILE A 14 14.58 -11.82 -0.93
CA ILE A 14 14.98 -10.73 -0.03
C ILE A 14 16.36 -10.15 -0.37
N ASP A 15 17.32 -10.97 -0.81
CA ASP A 15 18.66 -10.48 -1.18
C ASP A 15 18.60 -9.63 -2.47
N GLY A 16 17.73 -9.99 -3.42
CA GLY A 16 17.46 -9.17 -4.61
C GLY A 16 16.75 -7.86 -4.26
N GLN A 17 15.79 -7.88 -3.33
CA GLN A 17 15.13 -6.68 -2.81
C GLN A 17 16.17 -5.72 -2.18
N ILE A 18 17.05 -6.24 -1.33
CA ILE A 18 18.12 -5.46 -0.72
C ILE A 18 19.04 -4.84 -1.78
N ALA A 19 19.40 -5.61 -2.81
CA ALA A 19 20.23 -5.11 -3.92
C ALA A 19 19.54 -3.96 -4.67
N ALA A 20 18.25 -4.10 -4.99
CA ALA A 20 17.45 -3.05 -5.65
C ALA A 20 17.33 -1.78 -4.80
N MET A 21 17.09 -1.91 -3.49
CA MET A 21 17.02 -0.80 -2.55
C MET A 21 18.34 -0.02 -2.48
N ARG A 22 19.47 -0.74 -2.34
CA ARG A 22 20.81 -0.13 -2.31
C ARG A 22 21.17 0.55 -3.62
N ARG A 23 20.89 -0.11 -4.75
CA ARG A 23 21.15 0.45 -6.10
C ARG A 23 20.43 1.78 -6.30
N ASN A 24 19.23 1.89 -5.76
CA ASN A 24 18.42 3.11 -5.85
C ASN A 24 18.62 4.09 -4.68
N GLY A 25 19.47 3.79 -3.69
CA GLY A 25 19.72 4.67 -2.55
C GLY A 25 18.48 4.94 -1.69
N LEU A 26 17.61 3.94 -1.52
CA LEU A 26 16.37 4.05 -0.75
C LEU A 26 16.58 3.76 0.73
N ASN A 27 15.69 4.25 1.58
CA ASN A 27 15.84 4.21 3.04
C ASN A 27 15.40 2.87 3.67
N GLY A 28 14.42 2.19 3.08
CA GLY A 28 13.87 0.95 3.63
C GLY A 28 12.65 0.47 2.87
N LEU A 29 12.00 -0.57 3.37
CA LEU A 29 10.91 -1.25 2.71
C LEU A 29 9.56 -0.93 3.36
N GLU A 30 8.53 -0.78 2.55
CA GLU A 30 7.21 -1.24 2.89
C GLU A 30 7.14 -2.70 2.42
N ILE A 31 7.22 -3.64 3.37
CA ILE A 31 7.39 -5.05 3.03
C ILE A 31 6.06 -5.73 2.79
N ARG A 32 5.89 -6.35 1.62
CA ARG A 32 4.67 -7.05 1.19
C ARG A 32 4.94 -8.53 0.93
N GLY A 33 5.89 -8.82 0.06
CA GLY A 33 6.32 -10.17 -0.29
C GLY A 33 7.80 -10.41 0.02
N VAL A 34 8.16 -11.63 0.44
CA VAL A 34 9.53 -12.03 0.69
C VAL A 34 9.73 -13.51 0.43
N ASP A 35 10.70 -13.85 -0.44
CA ASP A 35 11.04 -15.22 -0.83
C ASP A 35 9.82 -16.04 -1.31
N GLY A 36 8.88 -15.39 -2.04
CA GLY A 36 7.66 -16.01 -2.55
C GLY A 36 6.52 -16.14 -1.55
N GLU A 37 6.66 -15.64 -0.33
CA GLU A 37 5.62 -15.64 0.69
C GLU A 37 5.07 -14.24 0.97
N ASN A 38 3.77 -14.11 1.24
CA ASN A 38 3.21 -12.85 1.73
C ASN A 38 3.68 -12.59 3.17
N VAL A 39 4.05 -11.34 3.47
CA VAL A 39 4.56 -10.94 4.80
C VAL A 39 3.60 -11.32 5.94
N SER A 40 2.28 -11.32 5.69
CA SER A 40 1.26 -11.66 6.68
C SER A 40 1.16 -13.16 7.00
N THR A 41 1.94 -14.01 6.31
CA THR A 41 1.92 -15.46 6.47
C THR A 41 3.28 -16.05 6.80
N ILE A 42 4.37 -15.29 6.71
CA ILE A 42 5.71 -15.80 7.03
C ILE A 42 5.82 -16.21 8.50
N SER A 43 6.64 -17.23 8.78
CA SER A 43 6.92 -17.62 10.15
C SER A 43 7.71 -16.55 10.91
N LEU A 44 7.58 -16.49 12.24
CA LEU A 44 8.38 -15.57 13.08
C LEU A 44 9.89 -15.87 12.98
N LYS A 45 10.27 -17.13 12.68
CA LYS A 45 11.67 -17.49 12.37
C LYS A 45 12.13 -16.79 11.10
N LYS A 46 11.33 -16.82 10.04
CA LYS A 46 11.61 -16.14 8.77
C LYS A 46 11.67 -14.63 8.97
N ALA A 47 10.73 -14.06 9.72
CA ALA A 47 10.74 -12.64 10.04
C ALA A 47 12.04 -12.21 10.74
N LYS A 48 12.56 -12.98 11.69
CA LYS A 48 13.85 -12.71 12.35
C LYS A 48 15.03 -12.77 11.38
N GLU A 49 15.02 -13.71 10.45
CA GLU A 49 16.05 -13.83 9.42
C GLU A 49 16.02 -12.60 8.47
N VAL A 50 14.84 -12.22 7.99
CA VAL A 50 14.63 -11.05 7.13
C VAL A 50 15.10 -9.78 7.85
N ARG A 51 14.70 -9.60 9.13
CA ARG A 51 15.10 -8.45 9.93
C ARG A 51 16.62 -8.33 10.00
N ARG A 52 17.31 -9.43 10.34
CA ARG A 52 18.77 -9.43 10.41
C ARG A 52 19.41 -9.03 9.08
N LYS A 53 18.96 -9.59 7.95
CA LYS A 53 19.50 -9.25 6.62
C LYS A 53 19.33 -7.76 6.29
N LEU A 54 18.18 -7.18 6.65
CA LEU A 54 17.92 -5.75 6.43
C LEU A 54 18.76 -4.86 7.36
N ASP A 55 18.92 -5.23 8.62
CA ASP A 55 19.79 -4.53 9.57
C ASP A 55 21.27 -4.55 9.09
N ASP A 56 21.77 -5.71 8.64
CA ASP A 56 23.10 -5.85 8.05
C ASP A 56 23.27 -5.01 6.77
N ALA A 57 22.16 -4.74 6.08
CA ALA A 57 22.13 -3.89 4.89
C ALA A 57 21.99 -2.40 5.19
N GLY A 58 21.70 -2.01 6.44
CA GLY A 58 21.40 -0.64 6.83
C GLY A 58 20.03 -0.15 6.34
N LEU A 59 19.09 -1.07 6.09
CA LEU A 59 17.74 -0.78 5.64
C LEU A 59 16.73 -1.02 6.77
N CYS A 60 15.73 -0.15 6.88
CA CYS A 60 14.65 -0.32 7.84
C CYS A 60 13.40 -0.91 7.18
N ILE A 61 12.49 -1.45 8.01
CA ILE A 61 11.12 -1.72 7.60
C ILE A 61 10.25 -0.57 8.07
N TRP A 62 9.71 0.17 7.10
CA TRP A 62 8.86 1.32 7.33
C TRP A 62 7.46 0.91 7.73
N SER A 63 6.86 0.04 6.93
CA SER A 63 5.49 -0.40 7.05
C SER A 63 5.36 -1.88 6.64
N ILE A 64 4.35 -2.55 7.17
CA ILE A 64 3.88 -3.84 6.66
C ILE A 64 2.87 -3.57 5.56
N GLY A 65 3.20 -3.90 4.32
CA GLY A 65 2.30 -3.84 3.16
C GLY A 65 1.30 -5.00 3.16
N SER A 66 0.47 -5.08 4.19
CA SER A 66 -0.40 -6.24 4.44
C SER A 66 -1.61 -6.27 3.52
N PRO A 67 -2.25 -7.46 3.28
CA PRO A 67 -3.54 -7.59 2.62
C PRO A 67 -4.72 -7.48 3.61
N ILE A 68 -4.49 -7.06 4.85
CA ILE A 68 -5.54 -6.98 5.86
C ILE A 68 -6.67 -6.04 5.40
N GLY A 69 -7.90 -6.55 5.40
CA GLY A 69 -9.08 -5.89 4.85
C GLY A 69 -9.36 -6.20 3.38
N LYS A 70 -8.50 -6.94 2.66
CA LYS A 70 -8.75 -7.43 1.29
C LYS A 70 -9.45 -8.79 1.30
N ILE A 71 -10.62 -8.87 1.91
CA ILE A 71 -11.55 -10.00 1.81
C ILE A 71 -12.93 -9.48 1.41
N ASP A 72 -13.75 -10.33 0.81
CA ASP A 72 -15.12 -9.99 0.45
C ASP A 72 -15.97 -9.76 1.71
N ILE A 73 -16.73 -8.67 1.74
CA ILE A 73 -17.51 -8.25 2.92
C ILE A 73 -18.64 -9.24 3.26
N GLU A 74 -19.18 -9.96 2.28
CA GLU A 74 -20.28 -10.90 2.51
C GLU A 74 -19.78 -12.31 2.79
N THR A 75 -18.81 -12.79 2.03
CA THR A 75 -18.42 -14.20 1.98
C THR A 75 -17.06 -14.49 2.62
N GLY A 76 -16.26 -13.46 2.90
CA GLY A 76 -14.95 -13.61 3.53
C GLY A 76 -15.04 -14.16 4.94
N ASP A 77 -14.13 -15.09 5.29
CA ASP A 77 -13.99 -15.59 6.66
C ASP A 77 -13.32 -14.54 7.55
N PHE A 78 -14.15 -13.68 8.14
CA PHE A 78 -13.67 -12.58 8.97
C PHE A 78 -12.95 -13.08 10.24
N ALA A 79 -13.36 -14.21 10.81
CA ALA A 79 -12.70 -14.77 12.00
C ALA A 79 -11.27 -15.22 11.68
N ALA A 80 -11.08 -15.98 10.59
CA ALA A 80 -9.75 -16.35 10.11
C ALA A 80 -8.91 -15.11 9.74
N HIS A 81 -9.54 -14.08 9.20
CA HIS A 81 -8.88 -12.82 8.85
C HIS A 81 -8.37 -12.06 10.08
N LEU A 82 -9.10 -12.08 11.19
CA LEU A 82 -8.63 -11.52 12.47
C LEU A 82 -7.45 -12.31 13.04
N GLU A 83 -7.40 -13.65 12.88
CA GLU A 83 -6.22 -14.44 13.27
C GLU A 83 -5.01 -14.10 12.38
N GLN A 84 -5.21 -13.90 11.08
CA GLN A 84 -4.17 -13.43 10.18
C GLN A 84 -3.64 -12.06 10.62
N LEU A 85 -4.52 -11.14 11.03
CA LEU A 85 -4.11 -9.83 11.57
C LEU A 85 -3.27 -9.98 12.85
N ARG A 86 -3.67 -10.85 13.80
CA ARG A 86 -2.87 -11.11 15.01
C ARG A 86 -1.46 -11.57 14.67
N HIS A 87 -1.36 -12.57 13.78
CA HIS A 87 -0.07 -13.05 13.30
C HIS A 87 0.73 -11.93 12.58
N THR A 88 0.08 -11.12 11.75
CA THR A 88 0.73 -10.00 11.05
C THR A 88 1.31 -8.99 12.05
N LEU A 89 0.63 -8.73 13.15
CA LEU A 89 1.14 -7.84 14.20
C LEU A 89 2.36 -8.43 14.92
N GLU A 90 2.38 -9.75 15.17
CA GLU A 90 3.58 -10.43 15.71
C GLU A 90 4.76 -10.32 14.74
N VAL A 91 4.52 -10.52 13.44
CA VAL A 91 5.54 -10.33 12.40
C VAL A 91 6.02 -8.87 12.39
N ALA A 92 5.11 -7.90 12.45
CA ALA A 92 5.45 -6.47 12.49
C ALA A 92 6.36 -6.13 13.68
N GLN A 93 6.08 -6.69 14.87
CA GLN A 93 6.91 -6.51 16.06
C GLN A 93 8.34 -7.07 15.84
N VAL A 94 8.46 -8.28 15.30
CA VAL A 94 9.76 -8.89 14.99
C VAL A 94 10.53 -8.07 13.97
N LEU A 95 9.85 -7.60 12.94
CA LEU A 95 10.43 -6.77 11.87
C LEU A 95 10.72 -5.33 12.32
N GLY A 96 10.15 -4.89 13.45
CA GLY A 96 10.29 -3.54 13.98
C GLY A 96 9.50 -2.48 13.23
N ALA A 97 8.53 -2.90 12.41
CA ALA A 97 7.63 -1.99 11.70
C ALA A 97 6.70 -1.27 12.68
N LYS A 98 6.45 0.01 12.42
CA LYS A 98 5.56 0.86 13.22
C LYS A 98 4.25 1.18 12.51
N ARG A 99 4.09 0.75 11.28
CA ARG A 99 2.91 0.93 10.45
C ARG A 99 2.46 -0.39 9.85
N LEU A 100 1.16 -0.49 9.64
CA LEU A 100 0.52 -1.59 8.93
C LEU A 100 -0.50 -0.99 7.97
N ARG A 101 -0.28 -1.17 6.66
CA ARG A 101 -1.27 -0.84 5.66
C ARG A 101 -2.45 -1.81 5.74
N MET A 102 -3.67 -1.28 5.64
CA MET A 102 -4.91 -2.05 5.64
C MET A 102 -5.93 -1.51 4.63
N PHE A 103 -6.98 -2.27 4.42
CA PHE A 103 -8.08 -1.95 3.50
C PHE A 103 -9.45 -2.08 4.18
N SER A 104 -10.53 -1.77 3.44
CA SER A 104 -11.90 -1.71 3.99
C SER A 104 -12.89 -2.63 3.27
N PHE A 105 -12.46 -3.84 2.98
CA PHE A 105 -13.23 -4.95 2.40
C PHE A 105 -13.71 -4.73 0.97
N TYR A 106 -13.64 -5.77 0.16
CA TYR A 106 -14.22 -5.78 -1.17
C TYR A 106 -15.76 -5.74 -1.08
N ILE A 107 -16.35 -4.84 -1.86
CA ILE A 107 -17.80 -4.76 -2.04
C ILE A 107 -18.19 -5.61 -3.24
N PRO A 108 -19.23 -6.45 -3.14
CA PRO A 108 -19.63 -7.30 -4.25
C PRO A 108 -19.98 -6.47 -5.51
N VAL A 109 -19.53 -6.97 -6.67
CA VAL A 109 -19.70 -6.27 -7.94
C VAL A 109 -21.17 -5.92 -8.21
N GLY A 110 -21.43 -4.66 -8.55
CA GLY A 110 -22.77 -4.17 -8.86
C GLY A 110 -23.63 -3.85 -7.64
N LYS A 111 -23.09 -3.93 -6.43
CA LYS A 111 -23.77 -3.48 -5.20
C LYS A 111 -23.38 -2.04 -4.86
N ASP A 112 -24.29 -1.35 -4.16
CA ASP A 112 -24.01 0.00 -3.65
C ASP A 112 -23.15 -0.11 -2.37
N PRO A 113 -21.94 0.47 -2.33
CA PRO A 113 -21.11 0.47 -1.13
C PRO A 113 -21.81 1.07 0.10
N ALA A 114 -22.76 1.99 -0.08
CA ALA A 114 -23.51 2.59 1.03
C ALA A 114 -24.30 1.56 1.85
N ASP A 115 -24.78 0.49 1.22
CA ASP A 115 -25.54 -0.57 1.90
C ASP A 115 -24.65 -1.35 2.89
N TYR A 116 -23.35 -1.35 2.67
CA TYR A 116 -22.36 -2.10 3.48
C TYR A 116 -21.67 -1.25 4.54
N ARG A 117 -21.91 0.06 4.55
CA ARG A 117 -21.23 1.00 5.45
C ARG A 117 -21.17 0.53 6.89
N ASN A 118 -22.31 0.18 7.47
CA ASN A 118 -22.35 -0.20 8.89
C ASN A 118 -21.52 -1.44 9.16
N ARG A 119 -21.60 -2.46 8.30
CA ARG A 119 -20.81 -3.68 8.43
C ARG A 119 -19.32 -3.42 8.27
N VAL A 120 -18.92 -2.56 7.33
CA VAL A 120 -17.53 -2.12 7.16
C VAL A 120 -17.02 -1.44 8.42
N ILE A 121 -17.78 -0.49 8.96
CA ILE A 121 -17.41 0.23 10.20
C ILE A 121 -17.26 -0.76 11.37
N ASP A 122 -18.20 -1.69 11.55
CA ASP A 122 -18.12 -2.69 12.61
C ASP A 122 -16.86 -3.56 12.49
N GLN A 123 -16.58 -4.10 11.30
CA GLN A 123 -15.44 -4.99 11.06
C GLN A 123 -14.10 -4.25 11.10
N VAL A 124 -14.00 -3.03 10.55
CA VAL A 124 -12.80 -2.18 10.70
C VAL A 124 -12.55 -1.87 12.17
N GLY A 125 -13.61 -1.55 12.94
CA GLY A 125 -13.52 -1.33 14.38
C GLY A 125 -12.99 -2.55 15.13
N GLU A 126 -13.36 -3.76 14.71
CA GLU A 126 -12.82 -5.00 15.30
C GLU A 126 -11.34 -5.21 14.96
N MET A 127 -10.93 -4.96 13.71
CA MET A 127 -9.53 -5.02 13.34
C MET A 127 -8.67 -4.03 14.15
N LEU A 128 -9.15 -2.79 14.33
CA LEU A 128 -8.44 -1.79 15.13
C LEU A 128 -8.33 -2.20 16.60
N ARG A 129 -9.40 -2.80 17.18
CA ARG A 129 -9.36 -3.34 18.57
C ARG A 129 -8.32 -4.48 18.72
N VAL A 130 -8.18 -5.36 17.73
CA VAL A 130 -7.12 -6.37 17.73
C VAL A 130 -5.72 -5.74 17.76
N GLY A 131 -5.55 -4.58 17.15
CA GLY A 131 -4.30 -3.84 17.12
C GLY A 131 -4.02 -3.01 18.38
N GLU A 132 -4.97 -2.87 19.30
CA GLU A 132 -4.76 -2.05 20.50
C GLU A 132 -3.58 -2.56 21.34
N GLY A 133 -2.73 -1.63 21.76
CA GLY A 133 -1.53 -1.94 22.54
C GLY A 133 -0.36 -2.53 21.77
N SER A 134 -0.51 -2.83 20.47
CA SER A 134 0.58 -3.36 19.62
C SER A 134 1.72 -2.35 19.34
N GLY A 135 1.42 -1.05 19.47
CA GLY A 135 2.33 0.04 19.08
C GLY A 135 2.48 0.21 17.55
N VAL A 136 1.61 -0.44 16.76
CA VAL A 136 1.56 -0.34 15.31
C VAL A 136 0.42 0.59 14.89
N LEU A 137 0.75 1.58 14.07
CA LEU A 137 -0.22 2.50 13.48
C LEU A 137 -0.90 1.85 12.27
N PHE A 138 -2.22 1.78 12.28
CA PHE A 138 -2.99 1.30 11.13
C PHE A 138 -3.18 2.42 10.11
N CYS A 139 -2.84 2.14 8.86
CA CYS A 139 -2.94 3.09 7.77
C CYS A 139 -3.84 2.51 6.66
N HIS A 140 -5.02 3.10 6.47
CA HIS A 140 -5.96 2.71 5.43
C HIS A 140 -5.51 3.25 4.07
N GLU A 141 -5.36 2.39 3.08
CA GLU A 141 -5.10 2.78 1.70
C GLU A 141 -6.39 2.81 0.90
N ASN A 142 -6.58 3.87 0.10
CA ASN A 142 -7.63 3.90 -0.92
C ASN A 142 -7.31 2.89 -2.03
N GLU A 143 -8.29 2.04 -2.38
CA GLU A 143 -8.10 0.99 -3.39
C GLU A 143 -9.41 0.75 -4.15
N LYS A 144 -9.32 0.39 -5.43
CA LYS A 144 -10.51 0.06 -6.22
C LYS A 144 -11.22 -1.20 -5.71
N GLY A 145 -12.55 -1.19 -5.74
CA GLY A 145 -13.40 -2.33 -5.39
C GLY A 145 -13.64 -2.54 -3.90
N ILE A 146 -12.93 -1.82 -3.02
CA ILE A 146 -13.22 -1.83 -1.58
C ILE A 146 -14.18 -0.69 -1.20
N TYR A 147 -14.64 -0.65 0.05
CA TYR A 147 -15.50 0.45 0.52
C TYR A 147 -14.81 1.80 0.38
N GLY A 148 -13.56 1.93 0.79
CA GLY A 148 -12.77 3.16 0.75
C GLY A 148 -12.04 3.36 -0.58
N ASP A 149 -12.77 3.35 -1.70
CA ASP A 149 -12.23 3.50 -3.06
C ASP A 149 -12.25 4.96 -3.55
N ILE A 150 -13.13 5.81 -2.99
CA ILE A 150 -13.20 7.25 -3.29
C ILE A 150 -13.03 8.10 -2.03
N ALA A 151 -12.69 9.38 -2.21
CA ALA A 151 -12.34 10.29 -1.13
C ALA A 151 -13.42 10.39 -0.04
N SER A 152 -14.68 10.52 -0.42
CA SER A 152 -15.79 10.65 0.55
C SER A 152 -15.95 9.43 1.45
N ARG A 153 -15.71 8.21 0.93
CA ARG A 153 -15.77 6.98 1.72
C ARG A 153 -14.52 6.79 2.59
N CYS A 154 -13.34 7.20 2.09
CA CYS A 154 -12.13 7.27 2.92
C CYS A 154 -12.30 8.26 4.08
N LEU A 155 -12.88 9.43 3.82
CA LEU A 155 -13.19 10.42 4.86
C LEU A 155 -14.17 9.89 5.91
N ASP A 156 -15.20 9.12 5.48
CA ASP A 156 -16.14 8.48 6.38
C ASP A 156 -15.43 7.52 7.36
N LEU A 157 -14.48 6.71 6.85
CA LEU A 157 -13.65 5.84 7.68
C LEU A 157 -12.78 6.63 8.67
N HIS A 158 -12.11 7.70 8.22
CA HIS A 158 -11.27 8.51 9.09
C HIS A 158 -12.06 9.26 10.14
N LYS A 159 -13.29 9.69 9.85
CA LYS A 159 -14.19 10.29 10.83
C LYS A 159 -14.68 9.27 11.86
N ALA A 160 -14.95 8.03 11.44
CA ALA A 160 -15.33 6.95 12.33
C ALA A 160 -14.17 6.50 13.25
N PHE A 161 -12.93 6.56 12.74
CA PHE A 161 -11.72 6.06 13.40
C PHE A 161 -10.58 7.09 13.39
N PRO A 162 -10.64 8.13 14.24
CA PRO A 162 -9.63 9.20 14.26
C PRO A 162 -8.19 8.73 14.57
N GLN A 163 -8.05 7.55 15.19
CA GLN A 163 -6.75 6.92 15.47
C GLN A 163 -6.11 6.25 14.25
N MET A 164 -6.88 5.97 13.22
CA MET A 164 -6.39 5.41 11.95
C MET A 164 -5.89 6.53 11.05
N ARG A 165 -4.76 6.30 10.39
CA ARG A 165 -4.23 7.24 9.39
C ARG A 165 -4.49 6.72 7.98
N GLY A 166 -4.22 7.57 6.98
CA GLY A 166 -4.38 7.24 5.57
C GLY A 166 -3.04 7.05 4.85
N VAL A 167 -3.04 6.14 3.89
CA VAL A 167 -2.09 6.09 2.78
C VAL A 167 -2.80 6.67 1.58
N PHE A 168 -2.22 7.68 0.94
CA PHE A 168 -2.81 8.28 -0.26
C PHE A 168 -2.13 7.72 -1.50
N ASP A 169 -2.87 6.97 -2.31
CA ASP A 169 -2.44 6.47 -3.60
C ASP A 169 -3.15 7.22 -4.74
N PRO A 170 -2.45 8.08 -5.49
CA PRO A 170 -3.05 8.84 -6.58
C PRO A 170 -3.57 7.97 -7.72
N ALA A 171 -2.85 6.89 -8.08
CA ALA A 171 -3.23 6.03 -9.19
C ALA A 171 -4.53 5.28 -8.92
N ASN A 172 -4.72 4.81 -7.69
CA ASN A 172 -5.96 4.12 -7.29
C ASN A 172 -7.17 5.06 -7.39
N TYR A 173 -7.04 6.35 -7.06
CA TYR A 173 -8.10 7.34 -7.30
C TYR A 173 -8.39 7.54 -8.78
N VAL A 174 -7.34 7.67 -9.64
CA VAL A 174 -7.53 7.75 -11.10
C VAL A 174 -8.30 6.54 -11.61
N GLN A 175 -7.95 5.32 -11.16
CA GLN A 175 -8.61 4.07 -11.55
C GLN A 175 -10.08 4.01 -11.10
N CYS A 176 -10.44 4.74 -10.05
CA CYS A 176 -11.82 4.88 -9.58
C CYS A 176 -12.58 6.07 -10.22
N GLY A 177 -11.97 6.77 -11.17
CA GLY A 177 -12.54 7.96 -11.79
C GLY A 177 -12.64 9.18 -10.86
N GLN A 178 -11.90 9.16 -9.73
CA GLN A 178 -11.84 10.26 -8.76
C GLN A 178 -10.75 11.25 -9.17
N GLU A 179 -11.09 12.53 -9.23
CA GLU A 179 -10.10 13.60 -9.42
C GLU A 179 -9.21 13.68 -8.16
N THR A 180 -7.90 13.55 -8.37
CA THR A 180 -6.94 13.30 -7.29
C THR A 180 -6.63 14.53 -6.44
N TRP A 181 -6.69 15.75 -7.02
CA TRP A 181 -6.43 16.95 -6.25
C TRP A 181 -7.59 17.24 -5.28
N SER A 182 -8.84 17.13 -5.69
CA SER A 182 -9.99 17.28 -4.80
C SER A 182 -9.98 16.22 -3.68
N ALA A 183 -9.58 14.98 -4.01
CA ALA A 183 -9.39 13.95 -3.00
C ALA A 183 -8.29 14.33 -1.99
N TRP A 184 -7.18 14.91 -2.47
CA TRP A 184 -6.12 15.40 -1.60
C TRP A 184 -6.60 16.54 -0.69
N GLU A 185 -7.30 17.54 -1.22
CA GLU A 185 -7.85 18.65 -0.43
C GLU A 185 -8.77 18.16 0.70
N GLU A 186 -9.53 17.10 0.47
CA GLU A 186 -10.43 16.52 1.47
C GLU A 186 -9.69 15.69 2.51
N LEU A 187 -8.66 14.93 2.12
CA LEU A 187 -8.06 13.89 2.95
C LEU A 187 -6.70 14.25 3.56
N ASN A 188 -6.03 15.31 3.09
CA ASN A 188 -4.66 15.61 3.52
C ASN A 188 -4.45 15.67 5.05
N PRO A 189 -5.42 16.07 5.92
CA PRO A 189 -5.22 16.10 7.36
C PRO A 189 -5.08 14.69 7.98
N TYR A 190 -5.55 13.66 7.28
CA TYR A 190 -5.57 12.28 7.75
C TYR A 190 -4.40 11.45 7.23
N ILE A 191 -3.69 11.94 6.18
CA ILE A 191 -2.64 11.17 5.51
C ILE A 191 -1.36 11.12 6.34
N ASP A 192 -0.82 9.91 6.51
CA ASP A 192 0.47 9.64 7.15
C ASP A 192 1.60 9.61 6.12
N TYR A 193 1.40 8.93 4.99
CA TYR A 193 2.37 8.85 3.89
C TYR A 193 1.70 8.63 2.54
N LEU A 194 2.48 8.74 1.47
CA LEU A 194 2.00 8.56 0.11
C LEU A 194 2.53 7.27 -0.50
N HIS A 195 1.70 6.58 -1.25
CA HIS A 195 2.17 5.67 -2.30
C HIS A 195 2.44 6.47 -3.57
N ILE A 196 3.54 6.17 -4.21
CA ILE A 196 3.95 6.84 -5.45
C ILE A 196 3.76 5.90 -6.61
N LYS A 197 2.61 6.06 -7.23
CA LYS A 197 2.12 5.37 -8.41
C LYS A 197 1.30 6.36 -9.22
N ASP A 198 1.26 6.25 -10.54
CA ASP A 198 0.48 7.13 -11.40
C ASP A 198 -0.27 6.30 -12.45
N ALA A 199 -1.38 6.81 -12.96
CA ALA A 199 -2.20 6.10 -13.92
C ALA A 199 -2.79 7.03 -14.98
N LEU A 200 -3.07 6.46 -16.16
CA LEU A 200 -3.83 7.09 -17.24
C LEU A 200 -5.34 6.91 -17.03
N ALA A 201 -6.13 7.62 -17.84
CA ALA A 201 -7.60 7.58 -17.77
C ALA A 201 -8.20 6.17 -18.03
N ASP A 202 -7.47 5.30 -18.74
CA ASP A 202 -7.87 3.91 -18.98
C ASP A 202 -7.49 2.95 -17.83
N GLY A 203 -6.92 3.51 -16.74
CA GLY A 203 -6.46 2.76 -15.58
C GLY A 203 -5.05 2.16 -15.72
N SER A 204 -4.40 2.32 -16.86
CA SER A 204 -3.03 1.83 -17.07
C SER A 204 -2.04 2.56 -16.18
N VAL A 205 -1.23 1.79 -15.43
CA VAL A 205 -0.18 2.36 -14.57
C VAL A 205 0.99 2.84 -15.41
N VAL A 206 1.50 4.01 -15.06
CA VAL A 206 2.63 4.67 -15.73
C VAL A 206 3.61 5.23 -14.68
N PRO A 207 4.86 5.55 -15.06
CA PRO A 207 5.80 6.21 -14.15
C PRO A 207 5.22 7.49 -13.55
N ALA A 208 5.54 7.76 -12.30
CA ALA A 208 5.07 8.94 -11.57
C ALA A 208 5.29 10.24 -12.37
N GLY A 209 4.26 11.08 -12.44
CA GLY A 209 4.26 12.32 -13.21
C GLY A 209 3.94 12.16 -14.69
N LYS A 210 3.64 10.95 -15.16
CA LYS A 210 3.26 10.68 -16.56
C LYS A 210 1.76 10.38 -16.72
N GLY A 211 1.00 10.37 -15.64
CA GLY A 211 -0.43 10.10 -15.61
C GLY A 211 -1.27 11.30 -15.16
N LEU A 212 -2.45 10.98 -14.65
CA LEU A 212 -3.45 11.93 -14.18
C LEU A 212 -3.48 12.08 -12.64
N GLY A 213 -2.55 11.41 -11.94
CA GLY A 213 -2.50 11.35 -10.48
C GLY A 213 -2.12 12.66 -9.79
N ASN A 214 -1.80 13.73 -10.51
CA ASN A 214 -1.32 15.01 -9.94
C ASN A 214 -0.11 14.82 -8.97
N VAL A 215 0.69 13.76 -9.18
CA VAL A 215 1.70 13.29 -8.23
C VAL A 215 2.64 14.41 -7.78
N LYS A 216 3.18 15.21 -8.71
CA LYS A 216 4.07 16.33 -8.37
C LYS A 216 3.39 17.37 -7.47
N ARG A 217 2.16 17.76 -7.79
CA ARG A 217 1.40 18.75 -7.02
C ARG A 217 1.09 18.26 -5.62
N ILE A 218 0.72 16.99 -5.49
CA ILE A 218 0.42 16.34 -4.21
C ILE A 218 1.71 16.20 -3.38
N LEU A 219 2.83 15.78 -3.98
CA LEU A 219 4.13 15.74 -3.31
C LEU A 219 4.55 17.11 -2.75
N ASP A 220 4.38 18.17 -3.52
CA ASP A 220 4.71 19.51 -3.07
C ASP A 220 3.84 19.96 -1.89
N ALA A 221 2.53 19.70 -1.96
CA ALA A 221 1.59 20.01 -0.89
C ALA A 221 1.86 19.17 0.37
N TYR A 222 2.16 17.88 0.21
CA TYR A 222 2.52 16.99 1.32
C TYR A 222 3.80 17.46 2.03
N ARG A 223 4.83 17.84 1.27
CA ARG A 223 6.08 18.42 1.82
C ARG A 223 5.84 19.74 2.53
N ALA A 224 4.99 20.61 1.98
CA ALA A 224 4.66 21.90 2.59
C ALA A 224 3.97 21.75 3.96
N GLN A 225 3.31 20.63 4.20
CA GLN A 225 2.68 20.27 5.48
C GLN A 225 3.63 19.52 6.44
N GLY A 226 4.91 19.36 6.08
CA GLY A 226 5.90 18.62 6.87
C GLY A 226 5.93 17.10 6.60
N GLY A 227 5.28 16.63 5.54
CA GLY A 227 5.36 15.23 5.13
C GLY A 227 6.75 14.86 4.62
N GLU A 228 7.26 13.71 5.07
CA GLU A 228 8.65 13.30 4.81
C GLU A 228 8.79 11.89 4.23
N ASP A 229 7.73 11.08 4.24
CA ASP A 229 7.79 9.65 3.96
C ASP A 229 6.92 9.28 2.76
N VAL A 230 7.52 8.58 1.81
CA VAL A 230 6.81 8.08 0.61
C VAL A 230 7.26 6.66 0.29
N THR A 231 6.34 5.85 -0.23
CA THR A 231 6.61 4.49 -0.72
C THR A 231 6.43 4.43 -2.23
N VAL A 232 7.46 4.02 -2.97
CA VAL A 232 7.35 3.71 -4.40
C VAL A 232 6.59 2.39 -4.57
N GLU A 233 5.49 2.43 -5.32
CA GLU A 233 4.74 1.26 -5.73
C GLU A 233 4.75 1.17 -7.27
N PRO A 234 5.71 0.43 -7.86
CA PRO A 234 5.97 0.53 -9.30
C PRO A 234 4.81 0.13 -10.19
N HIS A 235 4.28 -1.09 -10.07
CA HIS A 235 3.26 -1.72 -10.93
C HIS A 235 3.50 -1.47 -12.44
N LEU A 236 4.77 -1.31 -12.83
CA LEU A 236 5.16 -1.03 -14.23
C LEU A 236 5.44 -2.31 -15.04
N GLN A 237 5.45 -3.45 -14.38
CA GLN A 237 5.62 -4.77 -14.99
C GLN A 237 4.86 -5.83 -14.17
N VAL A 238 4.45 -6.91 -14.84
CA VAL A 238 3.90 -8.08 -14.14
C VAL A 238 4.99 -8.71 -13.27
N PHE A 239 4.71 -8.88 -11.99
CA PHE A 239 5.61 -9.47 -11.01
C PHE A 239 4.94 -10.66 -10.30
N GLU A 240 5.74 -11.50 -9.67
CA GLU A 240 5.23 -12.59 -8.84
C GLU A 240 4.44 -12.00 -7.65
N GLY A 241 3.21 -12.48 -7.44
CA GLY A 241 2.30 -11.91 -6.43
C GLY A 241 1.34 -10.84 -6.94
N LEU A 242 1.49 -10.32 -8.18
CA LEU A 242 0.53 -9.36 -8.75
C LEU A 242 -0.90 -9.94 -8.74
N LYS A 243 -1.05 -11.23 -9.05
CA LYS A 243 -2.35 -11.91 -9.06
C LYS A 243 -3.03 -11.95 -7.68
N ASP A 244 -2.24 -11.97 -6.60
CA ASP A 244 -2.76 -11.96 -5.23
C ASP A 244 -3.33 -10.59 -4.82
N LEU A 245 -3.01 -9.55 -5.61
CA LEU A 245 -3.53 -8.18 -5.45
C LEU A 245 -4.78 -7.93 -6.29
N GLU A 246 -5.10 -8.85 -7.20
CA GLU A 246 -6.23 -8.75 -8.12
C GLU A 246 -7.40 -9.61 -7.65
N GLN A 247 -8.62 -9.10 -7.88
CA GLN A 247 -9.86 -9.86 -7.73
C GLN A 247 -10.57 -9.92 -9.09
N ASP A 248 -11.46 -10.88 -9.27
CA ASP A 248 -12.28 -11.02 -10.49
C ASP A 248 -12.93 -9.67 -10.86
N GLY A 249 -12.57 -9.14 -12.04
CA GLY A 249 -13.02 -7.85 -12.53
C GLY A 249 -12.14 -6.64 -12.16
N ASN A 250 -11.11 -6.82 -11.32
CA ASN A 250 -10.18 -5.76 -10.86
C ASN A 250 -8.74 -6.07 -11.29
N THR A 251 -8.47 -6.13 -12.59
CA THR A 251 -7.13 -6.37 -13.11
C THR A 251 -6.31 -5.07 -13.15
N ASN A 252 -5.01 -5.18 -12.80
CA ASN A 252 -4.07 -4.09 -12.98
C ASN A 252 -3.58 -4.06 -14.44
N HIS A 253 -3.84 -2.97 -15.13
CA HIS A 253 -3.33 -2.76 -16.48
C HIS A 253 -1.94 -2.16 -16.44
N VAL A 254 -0.94 -2.94 -16.84
CA VAL A 254 0.41 -2.42 -17.10
C VAL A 254 0.34 -1.56 -18.36
N GLY A 255 0.73 -0.29 -18.26
CA GLY A 255 0.68 0.67 -19.36
C GLY A 255 1.60 0.29 -20.54
N GLY A 256 1.63 1.14 -21.57
CA GLY A 256 2.42 0.93 -22.80
C GLY A 256 3.95 0.94 -22.61
N TYR A 257 4.43 1.19 -21.40
CA TYR A 257 5.84 1.12 -21.03
C TYR A 257 6.29 -0.34 -20.95
N ARG A 258 7.42 -0.65 -21.58
CA ARG A 258 8.01 -1.99 -21.55
C ARG A 258 9.43 -1.90 -21.02
N TYR A 259 9.73 -2.76 -20.06
CA TYR A 259 11.04 -2.84 -19.41
C TYR A 259 11.66 -4.22 -19.66
N PRO A 260 12.99 -4.31 -19.78
CA PRO A 260 13.67 -5.59 -20.04
C PRO A 260 13.66 -6.54 -18.85
N SER A 261 13.38 -6.04 -17.64
CA SER A 261 13.34 -6.82 -16.41
C SER A 261 12.55 -6.11 -15.32
N SER A 262 12.15 -6.83 -14.27
CA SER A 262 11.54 -6.28 -13.04
C SER A 262 12.45 -5.24 -12.37
N ASP A 263 13.77 -5.51 -12.31
CA ASP A 263 14.76 -4.55 -11.83
C ASP A 263 14.73 -3.23 -12.63
N ALA A 264 14.66 -3.30 -13.96
CA ALA A 264 14.62 -2.10 -14.81
C ALA A 264 13.30 -1.31 -14.62
N ALA A 265 12.18 -2.00 -14.44
CA ALA A 265 10.89 -1.37 -14.14
C ALA A 265 10.92 -0.69 -12.77
N PHE A 266 11.47 -1.35 -11.76
CA PHE A 266 11.65 -0.80 -10.41
C PHE A 266 12.56 0.43 -10.43
N ASP A 267 13.71 0.36 -11.11
CA ASP A 267 14.62 1.49 -11.25
C ASP A 267 13.97 2.67 -11.97
N ALA A 268 13.15 2.42 -12.99
CA ALA A 268 12.41 3.46 -13.69
C ALA A 268 11.39 4.17 -12.78
N ALA A 269 10.66 3.41 -11.95
CA ALA A 269 9.73 3.98 -10.98
C ALA A 269 10.46 4.86 -9.95
N CYS A 270 11.57 4.37 -9.42
CA CYS A 270 12.40 5.13 -8.47
C CYS A 270 12.96 6.42 -9.10
N ASN A 271 13.44 6.36 -10.34
CA ASN A 271 13.97 7.52 -11.04
C ASN A 271 12.85 8.54 -11.35
N ALA A 272 11.67 8.09 -11.77
CA ALA A 272 10.53 8.97 -11.99
C ALA A 272 10.15 9.77 -10.74
N LEU A 273 10.14 9.13 -9.56
CA LEU A 273 9.93 9.85 -8.30
C LEU A 273 11.05 10.87 -8.04
N LYS A 274 12.32 10.49 -8.20
CA LYS A 274 13.47 11.38 -7.93
C LYS A 274 13.46 12.63 -8.83
N GLU A 275 12.96 12.52 -10.06
CA GLU A 275 12.80 13.65 -10.98
C GLU A 275 11.70 14.64 -10.51
N LEU A 276 10.77 14.20 -9.67
CA LEU A 276 9.70 15.02 -9.12
C LEU A 276 10.06 15.68 -7.78
N LEU A 277 11.13 15.25 -7.11
CA LEU A 277 11.56 15.78 -5.82
C LEU A 277 12.48 16.99 -5.96
#